data_04aa60ed468226f1eefe5e5f58872e51
#
_entry.id   04aa60ed468226f1eefe5e5f58872e51
#
_cell.length_a   1.000
_cell.length_b   1.000
_cell.length_c   1.000
_cell.angle_alpha   90.00
_cell.angle_beta   90.00
_cell.angle_gamma   90.00
#
_symmetry.space_group_name_H-M   'P 1'
#
loop_
_entity.id
_entity.type
_entity.pdbx_description
1 polymer ?
#
loop_
_entity_poly.entity_id
_entity_poly.type
_entity_poly.pdbx_seq_one_letter_code
_entity_poly.pdbx_strand_id
1 'polypeptide(L)'
;MTTLTGPAYTAAKHGVNALTEGINMEAGHFGVRACAICPGEVATPILNARPIPVSKEDKEKMVQPADCAETVAFLAKLPPRVCINDITISPTWNRFYVAGLTDQIPKK
;
A
#
# COMPACT_ATOMS: atom_id res chain seq x y z
N MET A 1 11.69 3.11 3.89
CA MET A 1 11.59 4.52 3.44
C MET A 1 11.93 4.62 1.98
N THR A 2 11.21 5.39 1.22
CA THR A 2 11.53 5.61 -0.18
C THR A 2 12.24 6.94 -0.38
N THR A 3 13.09 7.01 -1.37
CA THR A 3 13.79 8.25 -1.72
C THR A 3 12.85 9.27 -2.38
N LEU A 4 11.64 8.87 -2.75
CA LEU A 4 10.69 9.72 -3.48
C LEU A 4 9.79 10.55 -2.57
N THR A 5 9.61 10.14 -1.32
CA THR A 5 8.58 10.71 -0.45
C THR A 5 9.12 11.48 0.76
N GLY A 6 10.33 11.20 1.19
CA GLY A 6 10.95 11.93 2.28
C GLY A 6 10.48 11.52 3.67
N PRO A 7 11.12 12.09 4.71
CA PRO A 7 10.92 11.65 6.10
C PRO A 7 9.55 11.99 6.68
N ALA A 8 8.96 13.13 6.29
CA ALA A 8 7.63 13.50 6.81
C ALA A 8 6.55 12.51 6.38
N TYR A 9 6.58 12.10 5.12
CA TYR A 9 5.63 11.10 4.62
C TYR A 9 5.84 9.76 5.32
N THR A 10 7.08 9.34 5.46
CA THR A 10 7.42 8.08 6.13
C THR A 10 6.93 8.07 7.57
N ALA A 11 7.15 9.17 8.30
CA ALA A 11 6.69 9.32 9.68
C ALA A 11 5.17 9.25 9.77
N ALA A 12 4.46 9.91 8.84
CA ALA A 12 3.00 9.88 8.81
C ALA A 12 2.47 8.47 8.58
N LYS A 13 3.08 7.70 7.69
CA LYS A 13 2.67 6.31 7.42
C LYS A 13 2.92 5.40 8.61
N HIS A 14 4.04 5.55 9.29
CA HIS A 14 4.31 4.79 10.52
C HIS A 14 3.33 5.18 11.63
N GLY A 15 2.96 6.46 11.70
CA GLY A 15 1.95 6.93 12.64
C GLY A 15 0.58 6.29 12.42
N VAL A 16 0.18 6.13 11.17
CA VAL A 16 -1.08 5.43 10.83
C VAL A 16 -1.04 3.99 11.31
N ASN A 17 0.06 3.29 11.09
CA ASN A 17 0.20 1.90 11.55
C ASN A 17 0.14 1.81 13.08
N ALA A 18 0.80 2.72 13.78
CA ALA A 18 0.77 2.76 15.25
C ALA A 18 -0.63 3.07 15.76
N LEU A 19 -1.35 3.99 15.12
CA LEU A 19 -2.73 4.31 15.47
C LEU A 19 -3.64 3.11 15.29
N THR A 20 -3.49 2.39 14.18
CA THR A 20 -4.27 1.17 13.90
C THR A 20 -4.06 0.13 14.98
N GLU A 21 -2.81 -0.10 15.37
CA GLU A 21 -2.48 -1.02 16.45
C GLU A 21 -3.14 -0.58 17.76
N GLY A 22 -3.05 0.71 18.08
CA GLY A 22 -3.69 1.26 19.28
C GLY A 22 -5.20 1.05 19.30
N ILE A 23 -5.87 1.24 18.18
CA ILE A 23 -7.31 1.01 18.08
C ILE A 23 -7.64 -0.46 18.37
N ASN A 24 -6.88 -1.39 17.79
CA ASN A 24 -7.10 -2.81 18.03
C ASN A 24 -6.88 -3.19 19.51
N MET A 25 -5.86 -2.59 20.13
CA MET A 25 -5.57 -2.85 21.55
C MET A 25 -6.63 -2.30 22.48
N GLU A 26 -7.14 -1.10 22.19
CA GLU A 26 -8.08 -0.43 23.08
C GLU A 26 -9.54 -0.80 22.81
N ALA A 27 -9.91 -1.06 21.58
CA ALA A 27 -11.30 -1.24 21.19
C ALA A 27 -11.63 -2.65 20.67
N GLY A 28 -10.65 -3.54 20.57
CA GLY A 28 -10.89 -4.89 20.09
C GLY A 28 -11.90 -5.67 20.92
N HIS A 29 -11.88 -5.46 22.22
CA HIS A 29 -12.83 -6.13 23.12
C HIS A 29 -14.28 -5.65 22.94
N PHE A 30 -14.46 -4.52 22.25
CA PHE A 30 -15.81 -4.06 21.86
C PHE A 30 -16.20 -4.55 20.47
N GLY A 31 -15.37 -5.38 19.84
CA GLY A 31 -15.63 -5.87 18.49
C GLY A 31 -15.18 -4.94 17.38
N VAL A 32 -14.43 -3.91 17.71
CA VAL A 32 -13.86 -2.99 16.70
C VAL A 32 -12.60 -3.59 16.11
N ARG A 33 -12.53 -3.60 14.80
CA ARG A 33 -11.36 -4.09 14.07
C ARG A 33 -10.80 -2.99 13.20
N ALA A 34 -9.51 -2.78 13.28
CA ALA A 34 -8.80 -1.81 12.44
C ALA A 34 -7.72 -2.52 11.64
N CYS A 35 -7.58 -2.14 10.39
CA CYS A 35 -6.55 -2.67 9.50
C CYS A 35 -5.90 -1.51 8.74
N ALA A 36 -4.58 -1.47 8.76
CA ALA A 36 -3.84 -0.53 7.92
C ALA A 36 -3.58 -1.19 6.57
N ILE A 37 -4.08 -0.59 5.51
CA ILE A 37 -3.78 -1.03 4.15
C ILE A 37 -2.68 -0.14 3.61
N CYS A 38 -1.55 -0.74 3.28
CA CYS A 38 -0.35 -0.04 2.83
C CYS A 38 -0.10 -0.38 1.37
N PRO A 39 -0.74 0.33 0.42
CA PRO A 39 -0.50 0.05 -0.98
C PRO A 39 0.87 0.62 -1.40
N GLY A 40 1.52 -0.10 -2.28
CA GLY A 40 2.71 0.38 -2.96
C GLY A 40 2.32 1.38 -4.04
N GLU A 41 2.95 1.32 -5.20
CA GLU A 41 2.58 2.23 -6.28
C GLU A 41 1.20 1.91 -6.83
N VAL A 42 0.27 2.85 -6.69
CA VAL A 42 -1.08 2.74 -7.22
C VAL A 42 -1.24 3.69 -8.39
N ALA A 43 -1.82 3.21 -9.48
CA ALA A 43 -2.04 4.01 -10.68
C ALA A 43 -3.18 5.01 -10.46
N THR A 44 -2.84 6.20 -9.98
CA THR A 44 -3.78 7.28 -9.70
C THR A 44 -3.33 8.58 -10.39
N PRO A 45 -4.24 9.55 -10.55
CA PRO A 45 -3.89 10.83 -11.19
C PRO A 45 -2.77 11.61 -10.50
N ILE A 46 -2.53 11.39 -9.22
CA ILE A 46 -1.48 12.10 -8.48
C ILE A 46 -0.08 11.82 -9.08
N LEU A 47 0.09 10.71 -9.77
CA LEU A 47 1.37 10.38 -10.41
C LEU A 47 1.74 11.38 -11.51
N ASN A 48 0.75 12.06 -12.08
CA ASN A 48 0.97 13.05 -13.13
C ASN A 48 1.56 14.36 -12.59
N ALA A 49 1.49 14.57 -11.28
CA ALA A 49 2.03 15.76 -10.63
C ALA A 49 3.50 15.61 -10.22
N ARG A 50 4.08 14.45 -10.41
CA ARG A 50 5.49 14.22 -10.09
C ARG A 50 6.40 14.91 -11.10
N PRO A 51 7.62 15.32 -10.69
CA PRO A 51 8.58 15.96 -11.59
C PRO A 51 8.89 15.15 -12.84
N ILE A 52 8.92 13.82 -12.69
CA ILE A 52 9.08 12.90 -13.82
C ILE A 52 7.81 12.09 -13.91
N PRO A 53 6.95 12.36 -14.91
CA PRO A 53 5.71 11.61 -15.07
C PRO A 53 5.97 10.12 -15.28
N VAL A 54 5.09 9.31 -14.70
CA VAL A 54 5.15 7.86 -14.86
C VAL A 54 4.54 7.49 -16.22
N SER A 55 5.21 6.60 -16.95
CA SER A 55 4.74 6.16 -18.25
C SER A 55 3.44 5.36 -18.13
N LYS A 56 2.66 5.31 -19.22
CA LYS A 56 1.46 4.49 -19.27
C LYS A 56 1.76 3.01 -19.04
N GLU A 57 2.84 2.53 -19.64
CA GLU A 57 3.27 1.14 -19.46
C GLU A 57 3.56 0.81 -18.00
N ASP A 58 4.26 1.71 -17.31
CA ASP A 58 4.55 1.50 -15.90
C ASP A 58 3.30 1.59 -15.04
N LYS A 59 2.36 2.47 -15.38
CA LYS A 59 1.08 2.56 -14.66
C LYS A 59 0.27 1.28 -14.78
N GLU A 60 0.33 0.60 -15.91
CA GLU A 60 -0.39 -0.66 -16.11
C GLU A 60 0.16 -1.79 -15.24
N LYS A 61 1.41 -1.68 -14.82
CA LYS A 61 2.07 -2.66 -13.93
C LYS A 61 1.90 -2.36 -12.46
N MET A 62 1.36 -1.20 -12.13
CA MET A 62 1.10 -0.79 -10.76
C MET A 62 -0.17 -1.42 -10.21
N VAL A 63 -0.29 -1.40 -8.88
CA VAL A 63 -1.56 -1.73 -8.23
C VAL A 63 -2.63 -0.76 -8.74
N GLN A 64 -3.79 -1.28 -9.08
CA GLN A 64 -4.91 -0.47 -9.52
C GLN A 64 -5.82 -0.15 -8.33
N PRO A 65 -6.55 0.98 -8.36
CA PRO A 65 -7.52 1.29 -7.30
C PRO A 65 -8.52 0.16 -7.04
N ALA A 66 -8.94 -0.55 -8.09
CA ALA A 66 -9.84 -1.70 -7.95
C ALA A 66 -9.24 -2.82 -7.11
N ASP A 67 -7.91 -3.02 -7.17
CA ASP A 67 -7.24 -4.04 -6.39
C ASP A 67 -7.33 -3.72 -4.89
N CYS A 68 -7.18 -2.46 -4.54
CA CYS A 68 -7.36 -2.00 -3.16
C CYS A 68 -8.81 -2.18 -2.70
N ALA A 69 -9.76 -1.85 -3.57
CA ALA A 69 -11.18 -2.00 -3.25
C ALA A 69 -11.56 -3.47 -3.00
N GLU A 70 -11.04 -4.39 -3.79
CA GLU A 70 -11.27 -5.83 -3.58
C GLU A 70 -10.68 -6.29 -2.25
N THR A 71 -9.53 -5.76 -1.87
CA THR A 71 -8.91 -6.08 -0.58
C THR A 71 -9.78 -5.61 0.57
N VAL A 72 -10.32 -4.39 0.49
CA VAL A 72 -11.25 -3.88 1.51
C VAL A 72 -12.48 -4.76 1.62
N ALA A 73 -13.06 -5.16 0.51
CA ALA A 73 -14.22 -6.04 0.50
C ALA A 73 -13.92 -7.38 1.15
N PHE A 74 -12.77 -7.96 0.89
CA PHE A 74 -12.32 -9.19 1.53
C PHE A 74 -12.23 -9.04 3.06
N LEU A 75 -11.60 -7.96 3.51
CA LEU A 75 -11.44 -7.69 4.94
C LEU A 75 -12.79 -7.53 5.64
N ALA A 76 -13.73 -6.84 5.00
CA ALA A 76 -15.06 -6.61 5.58
C ALA A 76 -15.87 -7.88 5.73
N LYS A 77 -15.59 -8.91 4.95
CA LYS A 77 -16.31 -10.18 4.97
C LYS A 77 -15.73 -11.20 5.94
N LEU A 78 -14.60 -10.91 6.57
CA LEU A 78 -14.00 -11.82 7.54
C LEU A 78 -14.91 -12.02 8.74
N PRO A 79 -14.90 -13.22 9.36
CA PRO A 79 -15.66 -13.43 10.60
C PRO A 79 -15.28 -12.41 11.67
N PRO A 80 -16.21 -12.03 12.55
CA PRO A 80 -15.93 -11.02 13.58
C PRO A 80 -14.75 -11.35 14.49
N ARG A 81 -14.41 -12.62 14.65
CA ARG A 81 -13.28 -13.04 15.49
C ARG A 81 -11.93 -12.88 14.83
N VAL A 82 -11.90 -12.48 13.55
CA VAL A 82 -10.64 -12.36 12.79
C VAL A 82 -10.36 -10.89 12.53
N CYS A 83 -9.19 -10.44 12.88
CA CYS A 83 -8.71 -9.10 12.56
C CYS A 83 -7.36 -9.20 11.87
N ILE A 84 -7.30 -8.74 10.63
CA ILE A 84 -6.02 -8.58 9.95
C ILE A 84 -5.53 -7.18 10.26
N ASN A 85 -4.38 -7.07 10.89
CA ASN A 85 -3.90 -5.81 11.45
C ASN A 85 -3.26 -4.90 10.41
N ASP A 86 -2.57 -5.49 9.45
CA ASP A 86 -1.99 -4.72 8.36
C ASP A 86 -1.89 -5.59 7.10
N ILE A 87 -1.95 -4.94 5.97
CA ILE A 87 -1.78 -5.57 4.65
C ILE A 87 -0.93 -4.65 3.79
N THR A 88 0.15 -5.18 3.24
CA THR A 88 0.95 -4.47 2.25
C THR A 88 0.60 -5.02 0.87
N ILE A 89 0.19 -4.14 -0.03
CA ILE A 89 -0.15 -4.48 -1.41
C ILE A 89 0.89 -3.85 -2.31
N SER A 90 1.66 -4.66 -3.01
CA SER A 90 2.71 -4.17 -3.90
C SER A 90 2.50 -4.71 -5.30
N PRO A 91 2.91 -3.97 -6.34
CA PRO A 91 2.89 -4.53 -7.68
C PRO A 91 3.87 -5.70 -7.76
N THR A 92 3.49 -6.73 -8.50
CA THR A 92 4.38 -7.87 -8.72
C THR A 92 5.68 -7.41 -9.36
N TRP A 93 5.58 -6.55 -10.36
CA TRP A 93 6.75 -5.90 -10.95
C TRP A 93 6.97 -4.57 -10.25
N ASN A 94 7.71 -4.60 -9.14
CA ASN A 94 7.95 -3.42 -8.31
C ASN A 94 9.22 -2.73 -8.80
N ARG A 95 9.05 -1.56 -9.38
CA ARG A 95 10.17 -0.84 -9.97
C ARG A 95 11.21 -0.36 -8.95
N PHE A 96 10.84 -0.25 -7.69
CA PHE A 96 11.82 0.05 -6.64
C PHE A 96 12.74 -1.13 -6.37
N TYR A 97 12.23 -2.34 -6.55
CA TYR A 97 13.05 -3.55 -6.37
C TYR A 97 13.93 -3.80 -7.58
N VAL A 98 13.45 -3.51 -8.78
CA VAL A 98 14.16 -3.85 -10.00
C VAL A 98 15.00 -2.70 -10.57
N ALA A 99 14.85 -1.48 -10.05
CA ALA A 99 15.55 -0.31 -10.59
C ALA A 99 17.07 -0.48 -10.63
N GLY A 100 17.65 -1.17 -9.65
CA GLY A 100 19.07 -1.46 -9.61
C GLY A 100 19.48 -2.73 -10.37
N LEU A 101 18.51 -3.44 -10.96
CA LEU A 101 18.71 -4.74 -11.58
C LEU A 101 18.17 -4.79 -13.01
N THR A 102 17.91 -3.65 -13.61
CA THR A 102 17.23 -3.56 -14.90
C THR A 102 17.91 -4.33 -16.02
N ASP A 103 19.24 -4.42 -15.96
CA ASP A 103 20.02 -5.15 -16.97
C ASP A 103 20.05 -6.65 -16.73
N GLN A 104 19.55 -7.10 -15.61
CA GLN A 104 19.63 -8.50 -15.17
C GLN A 104 18.27 -9.18 -15.12
N ILE A 105 17.18 -8.40 -15.04
CA ILE A 105 15.83 -8.91 -14.89
C ILE A 105 15.00 -8.53 -16.11
N PRO A 106 14.38 -9.51 -16.81
CA PRO A 106 13.51 -9.19 -17.93
C PRO A 106 12.34 -8.32 -17.48
N LYS A 107 12.01 -7.32 -18.28
CA LYS A 107 10.87 -6.45 -18.04
C LYS A 107 9.59 -7.20 -18.40
N LYS A 108 8.67 -7.27 -17.48
CA LYS A 108 7.38 -7.94 -17.68
C LYS A 108 6.31 -6.98 -18.15
#